data_1ea267887b77ba84895ef8eed54267be
#
_entry.id   1ea267887b77ba84895ef8eed54267be
#
_cell.length_a   1.000
_cell.length_b   1.000
_cell.length_c   1.000
_cell.angle_alpha   90.00
_cell.angle_beta   90.00
_cell.angle_gamma   90.00
#
_symmetry.space_group_name_H-M   'P 1'
#
loop_
_entity.id
_entity.type
_entity.pdbx_description
1 polymer ?
#
loop_
_entity_poly.entity_id
_entity_poly.type
_entity_poly.pdbx_seq_one_letter_code
_entity_poly.pdbx_strand_id
1 'polypeptide(L)'
;MGKRYDAVIIGGGHNGLVCAFYLARAGYRVRILERRAIVGGAAVTEEFHPGFRNSTASYTVSLLHPKIIRDMRLIDQGYKVIERPVSNFLPLPDDQYLILGGGIARTQAEFAKFSPRDADALPAYYASLETVANVIRDLVLSCPP
;
A
#
# COMPACT_ATOMS: atom_id res chain seq x y z
N MET A 1 -31.07 -25.21 -13.69
CA MET A 1 -30.51 -25.25 -12.34
C MET A 1 -29.56 -24.06 -12.15
N GLY A 2 -29.81 -23.19 -11.15
CA GLY A 2 -28.94 -22.06 -10.85
C GLY A 2 -27.57 -22.54 -10.36
N LYS A 3 -26.49 -21.84 -10.74
CA LYS A 3 -25.14 -22.14 -10.25
C LYS A 3 -25.11 -21.92 -8.72
N ARG A 4 -24.78 -22.95 -7.95
CA ARG A 4 -24.56 -22.82 -6.50
C ARG A 4 -23.14 -22.36 -6.24
N TYR A 5 -22.98 -21.39 -5.35
CA TYR A 5 -21.69 -20.91 -4.86
C TYR A 5 -21.54 -21.24 -3.38
N ASP A 6 -20.35 -21.52 -2.94
CA ASP A 6 -20.04 -21.83 -1.54
C ASP A 6 -19.79 -20.53 -0.76
N ALA A 7 -19.32 -19.47 -1.45
CA ALA A 7 -19.14 -18.13 -0.91
C ALA A 7 -19.51 -17.06 -1.90
N VAL A 8 -20.10 -15.97 -1.40
CA VAL A 8 -20.39 -14.75 -2.16
C VAL A 8 -19.70 -13.58 -1.46
N ILE A 9 -18.89 -12.85 -2.21
CA ILE A 9 -18.16 -11.68 -1.72
C ILE A 9 -18.78 -10.44 -2.33
N ILE A 10 -19.18 -9.50 -1.50
CA ILE A 10 -19.74 -8.21 -1.92
C ILE A 10 -18.63 -7.18 -1.97
N GLY A 11 -18.35 -6.68 -3.17
CA GLY A 11 -17.28 -5.75 -3.47
C GLY A 11 -16.03 -6.41 -4.06
N GLY A 12 -15.63 -5.94 -5.25
CA GLY A 12 -14.44 -6.37 -5.99
C GLY A 12 -13.22 -5.47 -5.73
N GLY A 13 -13.10 -4.89 -4.52
CA GLY A 13 -11.91 -4.19 -4.09
C GLY A 13 -10.75 -5.15 -3.80
N HIS A 14 -9.55 -4.61 -3.55
CA HIS A 14 -8.34 -5.43 -3.31
C HIS A 14 -8.53 -6.47 -2.20
N ASN A 15 -9.20 -6.14 -1.10
CA ASN A 15 -9.46 -7.09 -0.01
C ASN A 15 -10.42 -8.20 -0.45
N GLY A 16 -11.51 -7.88 -1.16
CA GLY A 16 -12.45 -8.86 -1.69
C GLY A 16 -11.80 -9.79 -2.71
N LEU A 17 -10.95 -9.26 -3.58
CA LEU A 17 -10.21 -10.04 -4.56
C LEU A 17 -9.21 -11.01 -3.90
N VAL A 18 -8.47 -10.57 -2.88
CA VAL A 18 -7.55 -11.42 -2.11
C VAL A 18 -8.31 -12.51 -1.35
N CYS A 19 -9.42 -12.17 -0.70
CA CYS A 19 -10.29 -13.15 -0.03
C CYS A 19 -10.81 -14.19 -1.02
N ALA A 20 -11.32 -13.76 -2.18
CA ALA A 20 -11.80 -14.66 -3.22
C ALA A 20 -10.71 -15.61 -3.72
N PHE A 21 -9.50 -15.09 -3.91
CA PHE A 21 -8.35 -15.91 -4.32
C PHE A 21 -8.07 -17.06 -3.34
N TYR A 22 -7.97 -16.74 -2.05
CA TYR A 22 -7.67 -17.78 -1.05
C TYR A 22 -8.80 -18.79 -0.89
N LEU A 23 -10.06 -18.35 -0.92
CA LEU A 23 -11.20 -19.27 -0.90
C LEU A 23 -11.24 -20.17 -2.13
N ALA A 24 -11.03 -19.62 -3.33
CA ALA A 24 -10.97 -20.39 -4.55
C ALA A 24 -9.79 -21.38 -4.56
N ARG A 25 -8.63 -20.95 -4.07
CA ARG A 25 -7.45 -21.83 -3.89
C ARG A 25 -7.71 -22.97 -2.91
N ALA A 26 -8.57 -22.76 -1.93
CA ALA A 26 -9.01 -23.80 -0.99
C ALA A 26 -10.12 -24.71 -1.55
N GLY A 27 -10.51 -24.54 -2.82
CA GLY A 27 -11.48 -25.38 -3.51
C GLY A 27 -12.93 -24.90 -3.44
N TYR A 28 -13.20 -23.75 -2.83
CA TYR A 28 -14.55 -23.19 -2.76
C TYR A 28 -14.94 -22.55 -4.10
N ARG A 29 -16.22 -22.66 -4.45
CA ARG A 29 -16.82 -21.94 -5.59
C ARG A 29 -17.21 -20.56 -5.11
N VAL A 30 -16.44 -19.56 -5.53
CA VAL A 30 -16.60 -18.18 -5.08
C VAL A 30 -17.26 -17.34 -6.17
N ARG A 31 -18.15 -16.42 -5.77
CA ARG A 31 -18.68 -15.36 -6.61
C ARG A 31 -18.42 -14.01 -6.00
N ILE A 32 -17.87 -13.09 -6.80
CA ILE A 32 -17.73 -11.68 -6.42
C ILE A 32 -18.87 -10.89 -7.08
N LEU A 33 -19.50 -10.02 -6.31
CA LEU A 33 -20.47 -9.06 -6.79
C LEU A 33 -19.86 -7.66 -6.64
N GLU A 34 -19.60 -7.02 -7.78
CA GLU A 34 -19.09 -5.64 -7.82
C GLU A 34 -20.13 -4.73 -8.49
N ARG A 35 -20.41 -3.59 -7.87
CA ARG A 35 -21.39 -2.62 -8.36
C ARG A 35 -20.89 -1.85 -9.60
N ARG A 36 -19.58 -1.58 -9.64
CA ARG A 36 -18.93 -0.88 -10.76
C ARG A 36 -18.63 -1.85 -11.90
N ALA A 37 -18.46 -1.32 -13.10
CA ALA A 37 -18.04 -2.10 -14.27
C ALA A 37 -16.56 -2.55 -14.18
N ILE A 38 -15.81 -2.04 -13.22
CA ILE A 38 -14.38 -2.32 -13.01
C ILE A 38 -14.14 -2.77 -11.57
N VAL A 39 -13.28 -3.77 -11.40
CA VAL A 39 -12.81 -4.23 -10.10
C VAL A 39 -11.57 -3.45 -9.65
N GLY A 40 -11.24 -3.52 -8.35
CA GLY A 40 -10.05 -2.90 -7.76
C GLY A 40 -10.36 -1.97 -6.58
N GLY A 41 -11.58 -1.44 -6.50
CA GLY A 41 -11.99 -0.55 -5.39
C GLY A 41 -11.08 0.68 -5.30
N ALA A 42 -10.49 0.92 -4.13
CA ALA A 42 -9.58 2.04 -3.91
C ALA A 42 -8.25 1.93 -4.69
N ALA A 43 -7.90 0.74 -5.18
CA ALA A 43 -6.69 0.51 -5.97
C ALA A 43 -6.87 0.76 -7.47
N VAL A 44 -8.06 1.19 -7.90
CA VAL A 44 -8.35 1.47 -9.31
C VAL A 44 -7.53 2.65 -9.81
N THR A 45 -6.99 2.51 -11.03
CA THR A 45 -6.43 3.62 -11.79
C THR A 45 -7.44 4.05 -12.84
N GLU A 46 -7.84 5.29 -12.80
CA GLU A 46 -8.84 5.88 -13.71
C GLU A 46 -8.25 7.04 -14.51
N GLU A 47 -8.82 7.26 -15.67
CA GLU A 47 -8.54 8.44 -16.47
C GLU A 47 -9.39 9.61 -15.97
N PHE A 48 -8.75 10.64 -15.42
CA PHE A 48 -9.43 11.83 -14.90
C PHE A 48 -9.43 12.99 -15.90
N HIS A 49 -8.58 12.92 -16.93
CA HIS A 49 -8.51 13.82 -18.06
C HIS A 49 -7.99 13.03 -19.27
N PRO A 50 -8.43 13.31 -20.51
CA PRO A 50 -7.97 12.60 -21.71
C PRO A 50 -6.44 12.47 -21.77
N GLY A 51 -5.96 11.22 -21.81
CA GLY A 51 -4.52 10.88 -21.79
C GLY A 51 -3.86 10.87 -20.41
N PHE A 52 -4.55 11.29 -19.33
CA PHE A 52 -3.99 11.34 -17.97
C PHE A 52 -4.70 10.37 -17.03
N ARG A 53 -3.94 9.44 -16.48
CA ARG A 53 -4.44 8.41 -15.56
C ARG A 53 -3.78 8.51 -14.21
N ASN A 54 -4.54 8.32 -13.15
CA ASN A 54 -4.04 8.30 -11.79
C ASN A 54 -4.75 7.23 -10.94
N SER A 55 -4.11 6.79 -9.87
CA SER A 55 -4.76 5.98 -8.86
C SER A 55 -5.81 6.82 -8.13
N THR A 56 -7.02 6.29 -8.01
CA THR A 56 -8.13 7.01 -7.35
C THR A 56 -7.85 7.29 -5.88
N ALA A 57 -7.30 6.31 -5.15
CA ALA A 57 -7.06 6.46 -3.71
C ALA A 57 -5.86 5.62 -3.20
N SER A 58 -5.07 5.01 -4.07
CA SER A 58 -3.98 4.11 -3.68
C SER A 58 -2.68 4.46 -4.39
N TYR A 59 -2.25 5.71 -4.26
CA TYR A 59 -1.05 6.25 -4.91
C TYR A 59 0.26 5.74 -4.26
N THR A 60 0.19 5.14 -3.09
CA THR A 60 1.35 4.55 -2.40
C THR A 60 1.05 3.10 -2.05
N VAL A 61 1.96 2.20 -2.43
CA VAL A 61 1.91 0.78 -2.07
C VAL A 61 2.79 0.57 -0.84
N SER A 62 2.18 0.44 0.34
CA SER A 62 2.91 0.27 1.59
C SER A 62 2.45 -0.94 2.41
N LEU A 63 1.20 -1.35 2.26
CA LEU A 63 0.58 -2.36 3.12
C LEU A 63 0.27 -3.69 2.41
N LEU A 64 0.57 -3.81 1.12
CA LEU A 64 0.37 -5.09 0.42
C LEU A 64 1.40 -6.10 0.89
N HIS A 65 0.94 -7.10 1.63
CA HIS A 65 1.80 -8.07 2.28
C HIS A 65 2.58 -8.92 1.25
N PRO A 66 3.89 -9.15 1.41
CA PRO A 66 4.72 -9.95 0.48
C PRO A 66 4.19 -11.35 0.21
N LYS A 67 3.52 -11.97 1.19
CA LYS A 67 2.86 -13.27 1.00
C LYS A 67 1.80 -13.21 -0.09
N ILE A 68 0.99 -12.16 -0.16
CA ILE A 68 -0.07 -11.99 -1.17
C ILE A 68 0.57 -11.83 -2.55
N ILE A 69 1.61 -10.99 -2.67
CA ILE A 69 2.35 -10.79 -3.94
C ILE A 69 2.85 -12.13 -4.47
N ARG A 70 3.43 -12.95 -3.61
CA ARG A 70 3.99 -14.25 -3.95
C ARG A 70 2.91 -15.29 -4.28
N ASP A 71 1.92 -15.44 -3.40
CA ASP A 71 0.89 -16.48 -3.55
C ASP A 71 0.00 -16.26 -4.77
N MET A 72 -0.31 -14.99 -5.09
CA MET A 72 -1.08 -14.60 -6.27
C MET A 72 -0.22 -14.42 -7.52
N ARG A 73 1.10 -14.58 -7.40
CA ARG A 73 2.07 -14.42 -8.49
C ARG A 73 1.92 -13.07 -9.21
N LEU A 74 1.77 -12.00 -8.43
CA LEU A 74 1.45 -10.68 -9.00
C LEU A 74 2.56 -10.15 -9.91
N ILE A 75 3.83 -10.47 -9.64
CA ILE A 75 4.97 -10.10 -10.50
C ILE A 75 4.77 -10.66 -11.91
N ASP A 76 4.33 -11.93 -12.04
CA ASP A 76 4.09 -12.56 -13.33
C ASP A 76 2.90 -11.92 -14.08
N GLN A 77 2.03 -11.24 -13.36
CA GLN A 77 0.89 -10.48 -13.91
C GLN A 77 1.23 -9.01 -14.21
N GLY A 78 2.50 -8.63 -14.13
CA GLY A 78 2.95 -7.28 -14.43
C GLY A 78 2.96 -6.31 -13.25
N TYR A 79 2.75 -6.79 -12.01
CA TYR A 79 2.88 -5.94 -10.83
C TYR A 79 4.32 -5.45 -10.70
N LYS A 80 4.47 -4.13 -10.64
CA LYS A 80 5.76 -3.47 -10.48
C LYS A 80 5.63 -2.28 -9.52
N VAL A 81 6.47 -2.25 -8.52
CA VAL A 81 6.62 -1.09 -7.63
C VAL A 81 7.70 -0.17 -8.19
N ILE A 82 7.38 1.11 -8.29
CA ILE A 82 8.34 2.16 -8.67
C ILE A 82 8.67 2.94 -7.42
N GLU A 83 9.92 2.87 -6.99
CA GLU A 83 10.39 3.66 -5.86
C GLU A 83 10.52 5.12 -6.27
N ARG A 84 10.03 6.00 -5.41
CA ARG A 84 10.16 7.44 -5.59
C ARG A 84 11.39 7.93 -4.82
N PRO A 85 12.23 8.79 -5.41
CA PRO A 85 13.39 9.35 -4.72
C PRO A 85 12.98 10.32 -3.59
N VAL A 86 11.74 10.78 -3.61
CA VAL A 86 11.14 11.67 -2.61
C VAL A 86 9.84 11.04 -2.13
N SER A 87 9.68 10.86 -0.82
CA SER A 87 8.46 10.35 -0.23
C SER A 87 7.46 11.46 0.07
N ASN A 88 7.94 12.58 0.59
CA ASN A 88 7.13 13.73 0.93
C ASN A 88 7.82 15.04 0.52
N PHE A 89 7.00 15.98 0.05
CA PHE A 89 7.37 17.37 -0.17
C PHE A 89 6.41 18.25 0.65
N LEU A 90 6.97 19.03 1.56
CA LEU A 90 6.22 19.92 2.42
C LEU A 90 6.63 21.37 2.09
N PRO A 91 5.77 22.12 1.38
CA PRO A 91 6.00 23.53 1.17
C PRO A 91 5.79 24.31 2.48
N LEU A 92 6.64 25.30 2.70
CA LEU A 92 6.63 26.20 3.85
C LEU A 92 6.52 27.65 3.35
N PRO A 93 6.24 28.63 4.24
CA PRO A 93 6.32 30.03 3.88
C PRO A 93 7.71 30.44 3.38
N ASP A 94 7.80 31.60 2.73
CA ASP A 94 9.04 32.24 2.28
C ASP A 94 9.87 31.35 1.32
N ASP A 95 9.18 30.68 0.39
CA ASP A 95 9.76 29.77 -0.62
C ASP A 95 10.62 28.64 -0.03
N GLN A 96 10.44 28.36 1.25
CA GLN A 96 11.09 27.23 1.91
C GLN A 96 10.31 25.94 1.68
N TYR A 97 10.98 24.83 1.84
CA TYR A 97 10.37 23.50 1.77
C TYR A 97 11.19 22.47 2.54
N LEU A 98 10.52 21.38 2.92
CA LEU A 98 11.15 20.20 3.51
C LEU A 98 10.90 19.00 2.59
N ILE A 99 11.96 18.29 2.21
CA ILE A 99 11.90 17.07 1.41
C ILE A 99 12.25 15.89 2.29
N LEU A 100 11.38 14.87 2.28
CA LEU A 100 11.63 13.60 2.98
C LEU A 100 11.81 12.48 1.96
N GLY A 101 12.70 11.52 2.27
CA GLY A 101 12.99 10.37 1.43
C GLY A 101 14.42 10.33 0.94
N GLY A 102 14.76 9.26 0.21
CA GLY A 102 16.12 9.04 -0.28
C GLY A 102 17.10 8.58 0.81
N GLY A 103 16.57 8.01 1.91
CA GLY A 103 17.35 7.48 3.03
C GLY A 103 17.49 8.43 4.21
N ILE A 104 17.97 7.85 5.33
CA ILE A 104 18.04 8.58 6.61
C ILE A 104 18.97 9.77 6.56
N ALA A 105 20.15 9.62 5.96
CA ALA A 105 21.15 10.69 5.89
C ALA A 105 20.64 11.93 5.13
N ARG A 106 19.92 11.71 4.02
CA ARG A 106 19.31 12.81 3.26
C ARG A 106 18.21 13.49 4.07
N THR A 107 17.37 12.71 4.72
CA THR A 107 16.29 13.23 5.57
C THR A 107 16.86 14.04 6.74
N GLN A 108 17.93 13.56 7.39
CA GLN A 108 18.64 14.31 8.44
C GLN A 108 19.19 15.66 7.93
N ALA A 109 19.80 15.67 6.75
CA ALA A 109 20.31 16.90 6.16
C ALA A 109 19.20 17.93 5.89
N GLU A 110 18.02 17.46 5.48
CA GLU A 110 16.85 18.32 5.31
C GLU A 110 16.34 18.89 6.65
N PHE A 111 16.23 18.05 7.69
CA PHE A 111 15.84 18.47 9.04
C PHE A 111 16.83 19.46 9.65
N ALA A 112 18.13 19.25 9.43
CA ALA A 112 19.19 20.13 9.97
C ALA A 112 19.08 21.59 9.50
N LYS A 113 18.41 21.85 8.38
CA LYS A 113 18.13 23.22 7.91
C LYS A 113 17.23 23.99 8.88
N PHE A 114 16.40 23.28 9.64
CA PHE A 114 15.42 23.86 10.56
C PHE A 114 15.78 23.62 12.01
N SER A 115 16.23 22.40 12.34
CA SER A 115 16.58 21.99 13.70
C SER A 115 17.71 20.93 13.69
N PRO A 116 18.95 21.33 13.94
CA PRO A 116 20.04 20.37 14.10
C PRO A 116 19.76 19.32 15.18
N ARG A 117 19.15 19.72 16.29
CA ARG A 117 18.76 18.82 17.39
C ARG A 117 17.81 17.72 16.94
N ASP A 118 16.81 18.07 16.14
CA ASP A 118 15.83 17.08 15.65
C ASP A 118 16.45 16.18 14.58
N ALA A 119 17.34 16.73 13.75
CA ALA A 119 18.12 15.93 12.81
C ALA A 119 18.96 14.86 13.52
N ASP A 120 19.62 15.22 14.62
CA ASP A 120 20.41 14.29 15.44
C ASP A 120 19.54 13.22 16.11
N ALA A 121 18.31 13.56 16.51
CA ALA A 121 17.40 12.63 17.14
C ALA A 121 16.72 11.64 16.15
N LEU A 122 16.72 11.97 14.87
CA LEU A 122 15.95 11.24 13.83
C LEU A 122 16.29 9.74 13.74
N PRO A 123 17.57 9.31 13.78
CA PRO A 123 17.91 7.88 13.72
C PRO A 123 17.32 7.08 14.88
N ALA A 124 17.37 7.60 16.11
CA ALA A 124 16.81 6.94 17.28
C ALA A 124 15.28 6.85 17.20
N TYR A 125 14.63 7.89 16.68
CA TYR A 125 13.20 7.91 16.44
C TYR A 125 12.79 6.82 15.44
N TYR A 126 13.46 6.73 14.27
CA TYR A 126 13.18 5.69 13.30
C TYR A 126 13.45 4.28 13.81
N ALA A 127 14.52 4.08 14.58
CA ALA A 127 14.82 2.79 15.19
C ALA A 127 13.72 2.34 16.16
N SER A 128 13.16 3.28 16.93
CA SER A 128 12.03 3.02 17.82
C SER A 128 10.76 2.61 17.03
N LEU A 129 10.43 3.34 15.96
CA LEU A 129 9.31 2.99 15.09
C LEU A 129 9.49 1.62 14.43
N GLU A 130 10.68 1.31 13.96
CA GLU A 130 10.97 0.02 13.31
C GLU A 130 10.82 -1.15 14.31
N THR A 131 11.23 -0.96 15.56
CA THR A 131 11.05 -1.96 16.62
C THR A 131 9.57 -2.30 16.80
N VAL A 132 8.70 -1.29 16.89
CA VAL A 132 7.24 -1.49 17.01
C VAL A 132 6.65 -2.10 15.73
N ALA A 133 7.08 -1.61 14.57
CA ALA A 133 6.61 -2.10 13.28
C ALA A 133 6.93 -3.58 13.06
N ASN A 134 8.11 -4.04 13.50
CA ASN A 134 8.50 -5.45 13.39
C ASN A 134 7.58 -6.37 14.20
N VAL A 135 7.25 -5.98 15.43
CA VAL A 135 6.28 -6.74 16.25
C VAL A 135 4.92 -6.82 15.56
N ILE A 136 4.43 -5.70 15.02
CA ILE A 136 3.14 -5.65 14.33
C ILE A 136 3.16 -6.50 13.06
N ARG A 137 4.25 -6.47 12.28
CA ARG A 137 4.38 -7.29 11.05
C ARG A 137 4.21 -8.77 11.30
N ASP A 138 4.71 -9.28 12.40
CA ASP A 138 4.58 -10.69 12.77
C ASP A 138 3.13 -11.06 13.14
N LEU A 139 2.37 -10.10 13.63
CA LEU A 139 0.99 -10.30 14.07
C LEU A 139 -0.05 -10.12 12.95
N VAL A 140 0.28 -9.41 11.87
CA VAL A 140 -0.68 -9.02 10.81
C VAL A 140 -1.43 -10.19 10.17
N LEU A 141 -0.82 -11.37 10.10
CA LEU A 141 -1.43 -12.58 9.53
C LEU A 141 -1.93 -13.57 10.60
N SER A 142 -1.83 -13.22 11.87
CA SER A 142 -2.33 -14.03 12.97
C SER A 142 -3.83 -13.81 13.17
N CYS A 143 -4.55 -14.86 13.57
CA CYS A 143 -5.91 -14.66 14.05
C CYS A 143 -5.85 -13.85 15.37
N PRO A 144 -6.69 -12.83 15.52
CA PRO A 144 -6.82 -12.16 16.81
C PRO A 144 -7.29 -13.15 17.89
N PRO A 145 -6.87 -12.96 19.14
CA PRO A 145 -7.27 -13.83 20.26
C PRO A 145 -8.78 -13.78 20.53
#